data_f65242a07ba0ef248b18b2e70bedb319
#
_entry.id   f65242a07ba0ef248b18b2e70bedb319
#
_cell.length_a   1.000
_cell.length_b   1.000
_cell.length_c   1.000
_cell.angle_alpha   90.00
_cell.angle_beta   90.00
_cell.angle_gamma   90.00
#
_symmetry.space_group_name_H-M   'P 1'
#
loop_
_entity.id
_entity.type
_entity.pdbx_description
1 polymer ?
#
loop_
_entity_poly.entity_id
_entity_poly.type
_entity_poly.pdbx_seq_one_letter_code
_entity_poly.pdbx_strand_id
1 'polypeptide(L)' 'MVTSVAFRVEGKVVRTNERLNFVVLDFGLQGLPVVGQQFAIYRLGKKVGRVRVSGPAWDTYAVADIVEGQIWKGDEAKLK' A
#
# COMPACT_ATOMS: atom_id res chain seq x y z
N MET A 1 -25.66 -16.98 -11.94
CA MET A 1 -24.99 -16.75 -10.68
C MET A 1 -23.95 -15.64 -10.84
N VAL A 2 -24.01 -14.71 -9.99
CA VAL A 2 -23.06 -13.62 -10.06
C VAL A 2 -21.92 -13.92 -9.14
N THR A 3 -20.76 -13.96 -9.69
CA THR A 3 -19.59 -14.01 -8.88
C THR A 3 -19.22 -12.58 -8.59
N SER A 4 -19.26 -12.20 -7.35
CA SER A 4 -18.78 -10.89 -7.01
C SER A 4 -17.29 -10.89 -7.23
N VAL A 5 -16.88 -10.00 -8.08
CA VAL A 5 -15.47 -9.78 -8.30
C VAL A 5 -14.99 -8.95 -7.14
N ALA A 6 -14.29 -9.57 -6.24
CA ALA A 6 -13.64 -8.81 -5.21
C ALA A 6 -12.49 -8.07 -5.86
N PHE A 7 -12.61 -6.77 -5.97
CA PHE A 7 -11.48 -5.96 -6.37
C PHE A 7 -10.50 -5.96 -5.23
N ARG A 8 -9.43 -6.68 -5.41
CA ARG A 8 -8.34 -6.62 -4.45
C ARG A 8 -7.43 -5.49 -4.82
N VAL A 9 -7.47 -4.46 -4.02
CA VAL A 9 -6.53 -3.36 -4.20
C VAL A 9 -5.26 -3.78 -3.49
N GLU A 10 -4.26 -4.10 -4.27
CA GLU A 10 -2.97 -4.53 -3.75
C GLU A 10 -1.88 -3.69 -4.37
N GLY A 11 -0.89 -3.36 -3.58
CA GLY A 11 0.24 -2.57 -4.04
C GLY A 11 1.54 -3.17 -3.59
N LYS A 12 2.61 -2.62 -4.13
CA LYS A 12 3.95 -3.02 -3.76
C LYS A 12 4.72 -1.79 -3.30
N VAL A 13 5.48 -1.94 -2.24
CA VAL A 13 6.33 -0.85 -1.75
C VAL A 13 7.51 -0.70 -2.70
N VAL A 14 7.60 0.43 -3.37
CA VAL A 14 8.69 0.71 -4.32
C VAL A 14 9.71 1.68 -3.78
N ARG A 15 9.36 2.43 -2.73
CA ARG A 15 10.26 3.32 -2.04
C ARG A 15 9.86 3.45 -0.59
N THR A 16 10.86 3.68 0.25
CA THR A 16 10.63 4.00 1.65
C THR A 16 11.46 5.22 2.01
N ASN A 17 10.94 6.00 2.94
CA ASN A 17 11.66 7.11 3.54
C ASN A 17 11.44 7.04 5.04
N GLU A 18 12.36 6.40 5.74
CA GLU A 18 12.23 6.22 7.18
C GLU A 18 12.29 7.54 7.94
N ARG A 19 13.05 8.46 7.41
CA ARG A 19 13.25 9.75 8.04
C ARG A 19 11.97 10.57 8.08
N LEU A 20 11.21 10.54 6.99
CA LEU A 20 9.93 11.24 6.89
C LEU A 20 8.75 10.32 7.11
N ASN A 21 9.01 9.04 7.34
CA ASN A 21 8.02 8.07 7.75
C ASN A 21 6.94 7.81 6.72
N PHE A 22 7.33 7.71 5.45
CA PHE A 22 6.39 7.41 4.40
C PHE A 22 6.94 6.38 3.43
N VAL A 23 6.03 5.82 2.64
CA VAL A 23 6.36 4.89 1.57
C VAL A 23 5.67 5.32 0.30
N VAL A 24 6.19 4.85 -0.84
CA VAL A 24 5.51 4.96 -2.12
C VAL A 24 5.07 3.57 -2.52
N LEU A 25 3.79 3.44 -2.83
CA LEU A 25 3.18 2.19 -3.24
C LEU A 25 2.85 2.24 -4.71
N ASP A 26 3.11 1.14 -5.42
CA ASP A 26 2.73 0.97 -6.82
C ASP A 26 1.57 0.00 -6.88
N PHE A 27 0.44 0.46 -7.41
CA PHE A 27 -0.78 -0.34 -7.51
C PHE A 27 -0.99 -0.93 -8.90
N GLY A 28 -0.08 -0.65 -9.82
CA GLY A 28 -0.20 -1.16 -11.18
C GLY A 28 -1.47 -0.66 -11.85
N LEU A 29 -2.08 -1.51 -12.67
CA LEU A 29 -3.25 -1.14 -13.46
C LEU A 29 -4.57 -1.31 -12.70
N GLN A 30 -4.52 -1.64 -11.44
CA GLN A 30 -5.74 -1.89 -10.64
C GLN A 30 -6.47 -0.62 -10.25
N GLY A 31 -5.83 0.53 -10.41
CA GLY A 31 -6.38 1.78 -9.97
C GLY A 31 -5.80 2.20 -8.63
N LEU A 32 -5.98 3.46 -8.32
CA LEU A 32 -5.37 4.04 -7.14
C LEU A 32 -6.33 4.00 -5.95
N PRO A 33 -5.79 3.88 -4.75
CA PRO A 33 -6.61 3.91 -3.55
C PRO A 33 -7.09 5.33 -3.24
N VAL A 34 -8.03 5.41 -2.34
CA VAL A 34 -8.54 6.68 -1.84
C VAL A 34 -7.67 7.14 -0.68
N VAL A 35 -7.45 8.45 -0.60
CA VAL A 35 -6.74 9.02 0.54
C VAL A 35 -7.47 8.65 1.83
N GLY A 36 -6.71 8.21 2.82
CA GLY A 36 -7.22 7.76 4.10
C GLY A 36 -7.38 6.26 4.21
N GLN A 37 -7.36 5.53 3.10
CA GLN A 37 -7.42 4.07 3.18
C GLN A 37 -6.17 3.52 3.83
N GLN A 38 -6.36 2.46 4.61
CA GLN A 38 -5.26 1.78 5.29
C GLN A 38 -4.96 0.46 4.62
N PHE A 39 -3.67 0.14 4.58
CA PHE A 39 -3.19 -1.10 4.01
C PHE A 39 -2.32 -1.81 5.02
N ALA A 40 -2.52 -3.10 5.14
CA ALA A 40 -1.60 -3.95 5.90
C ALA A 40 -0.43 -4.28 5.00
N ILE A 41 0.76 -4.28 5.56
CA ILE A 41 2.00 -4.54 4.81
C ILE A 41 2.51 -5.92 5.18
N TYR A 42 2.86 -6.69 4.17
CA TYR A 42 3.31 -8.07 4.32
C TYR A 42 4.67 -8.28 3.69
N ARG A 43 5.45 -9.12 4.32
CA ARG A 43 6.74 -9.58 3.80
C ARG A 43 6.76 -11.08 3.94
N LEU A 44 6.85 -11.78 2.79
CA LEU A 44 6.83 -13.24 2.77
C LEU A 44 5.61 -13.81 3.50
N GLY A 45 4.46 -13.19 3.27
CA GLY A 45 3.21 -13.64 3.86
C GLY A 45 2.97 -13.24 5.30
N LYS A 46 3.91 -12.54 5.93
CA LYS A 46 3.80 -12.16 7.32
C LYS A 46 3.57 -10.65 7.42
N LYS A 47 2.60 -10.25 8.22
CA LYS A 47 2.30 -8.84 8.42
C LYS A 47 3.47 -8.19 9.16
N VAL A 48 4.00 -7.12 8.58
CA VAL A 48 5.14 -6.39 9.15
C VAL A 48 4.79 -4.95 9.48
N GLY A 49 3.63 -4.47 9.08
CA GLY A 49 3.26 -3.11 9.41
C GLY A 49 1.95 -2.69 8.79
N ARG A 50 1.68 -1.41 8.84
CA ARG A 50 0.48 -0.82 8.30
C ARG A 50 0.77 0.60 7.83
N VAL A 51 0.13 1.00 6.73
CA VAL A 51 0.27 2.33 6.19
C VAL A 51 -1.11 2.93 5.92
N ARG A 52 -1.16 4.23 5.81
CA ARG A 52 -2.37 4.95 5.48
C ARG A 52 -2.08 5.88 4.31
N VAL A 53 -2.90 5.79 3.27
CA VAL A 53 -2.70 6.60 2.08
C VAL A 53 -2.90 8.07 2.41
N SER A 54 -1.88 8.87 2.14
CA SER A 54 -1.89 10.31 2.41
C SER A 54 -1.89 11.12 1.14
N GLY A 55 -1.49 10.50 0.01
CA GLY A 55 -1.29 11.23 -1.23
C GLY A 55 -0.03 12.06 -1.18
N PRO A 56 0.36 12.63 -2.30
CA PRO A 56 -0.34 12.60 -3.57
C PRO A 56 -0.28 11.23 -4.24
N ALA A 57 -1.12 11.09 -5.27
CA ALA A 57 -1.11 9.91 -6.12
C ALA A 57 -0.93 10.37 -7.55
N TRP A 58 -0.15 9.62 -8.31
CA TRP A 58 0.08 9.91 -9.72
C TRP A 58 0.41 8.63 -10.44
N ASP A 59 -0.06 8.52 -11.69
CA ASP A 59 0.16 7.30 -12.47
C ASP A 59 -0.41 6.10 -11.74
N THR A 60 0.44 5.13 -11.40
CA THR A 60 0.07 3.94 -10.65
C THR A 60 0.55 4.00 -9.20
N TYR A 61 1.09 5.15 -8.78
CA TYR A 61 1.74 5.30 -7.48
C TYR A 61 0.92 6.13 -6.50
N ALA A 62 1.06 5.82 -5.24
CA ALA A 62 0.48 6.64 -4.18
C ALA A 62 1.42 6.69 -2.99
N VAL A 63 1.46 7.84 -2.34
CA VAL A 63 2.22 8.01 -1.11
C VAL A 63 1.36 7.60 0.08
N ALA A 64 1.96 6.92 1.04
CA ALA A 64 1.27 6.53 2.25
C ALA A 64 2.19 6.73 3.45
N ASP A 65 1.59 7.16 4.56
CA ASP A 65 2.33 7.32 5.81
C ASP A 65 2.42 5.99 6.53
N ILE A 66 3.55 5.73 7.15
CA ILE A 66 3.74 4.53 7.95
C ILE A 66 3.04 4.75 9.29
N VAL A 67 2.06 3.89 9.58
CA VAL A 67 1.32 3.94 10.85
C VAL A 67 2.00 3.08 11.89
N GLU A 68 2.51 1.92 11.48
CA GLU A 68 3.22 1.02 12.39
C GLU A 68 4.16 0.12 11.61
N GLY A 69 5.17 -0.39 12.29
CA GLY A 69 6.09 -1.39 11.77
C GLY A 69 7.24 -0.83 10.97
N GLN A 70 8.13 -1.72 10.56
CA GLN A 70 9.24 -1.40 9.67
C GLN A 70 8.93 -1.94 8.29
N ILE A 71 8.91 -1.06 7.32
CA ILE A 71 8.47 -1.40 5.96
C ILE A 71 9.65 -1.25 5.02
N TRP A 72 9.86 -2.26 4.20
CA TRP A 72 10.99 -2.33 3.28
C TRP A 72 10.49 -2.30 1.84
N LYS A 73 11.34 -1.81 0.97
CA LYS A 73 11.11 -1.90 -0.46
C LYS A 73 10.89 -3.37 -0.85
N GLY A 74 9.85 -3.61 -1.63
CA GLY A 74 9.48 -4.96 -2.04
C GLY A 74 8.36 -5.58 -1.22
N ASP A 75 8.04 -4.99 -0.08
CA ASP A 75 6.91 -5.47 0.72
C ASP A 75 5.60 -5.28 -0.02
N GLU A 76 4.60 -6.07 0.34
CA GLU A 76 3.30 -6.02 -0.31
C GLU A 76 2.28 -5.31 0.56
N ALA A 77 1.46 -4.47 -0.08
CA ALA A 77 0.39 -3.76 0.59
C ALA A 77 -0.93 -4.40 0.20
N LYS A 78 -1.73 -4.77 1.19
CA LYS A 78 -3.05 -5.35 0.97
C LYS A 78 -4.09 -4.55 1.72
N LEU A 79 -5.22 -4.33 1.08
CA LEU A 79 -6.30 -3.58 1.69
C LEU A 79 -6.71 -4.26 2.99
N LYS A 80 -6.81 -3.44 3.98
CA LYS A 80 -7.14 -3.94 5.31
C LYS A 80 -8.62 -4.23 5.45
#